data_e31e910d423477ce81d7d753d21f1f0d
#
_entry.id   e31e910d423477ce81d7d753d21f1f0d
#
_cell.length_a   1.000
_cell.length_b   1.000
_cell.length_c   1.000
_cell.angle_alpha   90.00
_cell.angle_beta   90.00
_cell.angle_gamma   90.00
#
_symmetry.space_group_name_H-M   'P 1'
#
loop_
_entity.id
_entity.type
_entity.pdbx_description
1 polymer ?
#
loop_
_entity_poly.entity_id
_entity_poly.type
_entity_poly.pdbx_seq_one_letter_code
_entity_poly.pdbx_strand_id
1 'polypeptide(L)'
;MYNLNKLHLLLCILILSMSSLASNEEVFERANTGVVLIMGDDGFGSGALISPQGHILTNWHVVEGAENLEVALHHEYDLGDDFQEYFFEAKVIKVDSEKDLALIKIINPPKDLNVLRISQVIPPIGSQVHAIGHPNTEFWSYTTGYISQMKNQHEWSYEDGGIDHVATVYLTQTPIDEGNSGGPLLNEHGNIIGINTFGSKEASFQNYSVSAIEVIRFLAAR
;
A
#
# COMPACT_ATOMS: atom_id res chain seq x y z
N MET A 1 9.77 -52.12 -25.13
CA MET A 1 8.96 -51.80 -23.96
C MET A 1 9.53 -50.50 -23.33
N TYR A 2 9.04 -49.38 -23.72
CA TYR A 2 9.45 -48.09 -23.12
C TYR A 2 8.85 -47.97 -21.72
N ASN A 3 9.69 -47.63 -20.78
CA ASN A 3 9.48 -47.71 -19.33
C ASN A 3 8.37 -46.69 -18.89
N LEU A 4 7.14 -47.15 -18.77
CA LEU A 4 5.96 -46.35 -18.32
C LEU A 4 6.23 -45.58 -17.01
N ASN A 5 7.07 -46.14 -16.13
CA ASN A 5 7.42 -45.55 -14.85
C ASN A 5 8.25 -44.25 -14.97
N LYS A 6 9.07 -44.10 -16.04
CA LYS A 6 9.83 -42.86 -16.29
C LYS A 6 8.93 -41.74 -16.80
N LEU A 7 7.88 -42.10 -17.57
CA LEU A 7 6.92 -41.11 -18.09
C LEU A 7 6.05 -40.53 -16.98
N HIS A 8 5.61 -41.37 -16.03
CA HIS A 8 4.84 -40.91 -14.86
C HIS A 8 5.67 -40.02 -13.91
N LEU A 9 6.96 -40.32 -13.72
CA LEU A 9 7.87 -39.54 -12.91
C LEU A 9 8.13 -38.13 -13.53
N LEU A 10 8.29 -38.06 -14.85
CA LEU A 10 8.43 -36.79 -15.58
C LEU A 10 7.14 -35.96 -15.53
N LEU A 11 5.97 -36.57 -15.62
CA LEU A 11 4.69 -35.90 -15.55
C LEU A 11 4.43 -35.32 -14.12
N CYS A 12 4.80 -36.06 -13.08
CA CYS A 12 4.70 -35.58 -11.69
C CYS A 12 5.68 -34.42 -11.40
N ILE A 13 6.87 -34.41 -12.00
CA ILE A 13 7.83 -33.31 -11.83
C ILE A 13 7.36 -32.03 -12.57
N LEU A 14 6.67 -32.18 -13.71
CA LEU A 14 6.13 -31.05 -14.46
C LEU A 14 4.95 -30.37 -13.72
N ILE A 15 4.20 -31.09 -12.90
CA ILE A 15 3.08 -30.56 -12.12
C ILE A 15 3.57 -29.79 -10.86
N LEU A 16 4.76 -30.11 -10.35
CA LEU A 16 5.33 -29.47 -9.16
C LEU A 16 6.00 -28.12 -9.43
N SER A 17 6.14 -27.69 -10.68
CA SER A 17 6.79 -26.43 -11.05
C SER A 17 5.84 -25.30 -11.51
N MET A 18 4.54 -25.50 -11.44
CA MET A 18 3.59 -24.40 -11.58
C MET A 18 3.54 -23.64 -10.24
N SER A 19 4.45 -22.70 -10.08
CA SER A 19 4.23 -21.61 -9.12
C SER A 19 2.91 -20.96 -9.51
N SER A 20 1.83 -21.33 -8.82
CA SER A 20 0.56 -20.62 -8.97
C SER A 20 0.81 -19.16 -8.60
N LEU A 21 0.65 -18.27 -9.56
CA LEU A 21 0.51 -16.86 -9.24
C LEU A 21 -0.68 -16.76 -8.28
N ALA A 22 -0.52 -16.01 -7.20
CA ALA A 22 -1.62 -15.80 -6.27
C ALA A 22 -2.81 -15.17 -7.04
N SER A 23 -4.01 -15.62 -6.75
CA SER A 23 -5.20 -14.97 -7.30
C SER A 23 -5.38 -13.57 -6.70
N ASN A 24 -6.12 -12.71 -7.38
CA ASN A 24 -6.43 -11.38 -6.85
C ASN A 24 -7.13 -11.45 -5.48
N GLU A 25 -7.98 -12.47 -5.28
CA GLU A 25 -8.64 -12.76 -4.02
C GLU A 25 -7.62 -13.10 -2.92
N GLU A 26 -6.65 -13.98 -3.21
CA GLU A 26 -5.60 -14.33 -2.24
C GLU A 26 -4.72 -13.13 -1.85
N VAL A 27 -4.46 -12.19 -2.77
CA VAL A 27 -3.73 -10.95 -2.46
C VAL A 27 -4.56 -10.08 -1.53
N PHE A 28 -5.85 -9.90 -1.82
CA PHE A 28 -6.76 -9.14 -0.98
C PHE A 28 -6.85 -9.74 0.43
N GLU A 29 -7.18 -11.01 0.56
CA GLU A 29 -7.30 -11.72 1.84
C GLU A 29 -6.03 -11.64 2.70
N ARG A 30 -4.88 -11.65 2.06
CA ARG A 30 -3.58 -11.58 2.73
C ARG A 30 -3.24 -10.18 3.22
N ALA A 31 -3.72 -9.13 2.56
CA ALA A 31 -3.26 -7.76 2.78
C ALA A 31 -4.32 -6.84 3.41
N ASN A 32 -5.61 -7.10 3.25
CA ASN A 32 -6.69 -6.19 3.65
C ASN A 32 -6.60 -5.76 5.12
N THR A 33 -6.36 -6.70 6.04
CA THR A 33 -6.27 -6.42 7.48
C THR A 33 -4.96 -5.71 7.89
N GLY A 34 -4.01 -5.58 6.96
CA GLY A 34 -2.80 -4.79 7.13
C GLY A 34 -2.92 -3.37 6.57
N VAL A 35 -4.05 -3.04 5.92
CA VAL A 35 -4.37 -1.69 5.43
C VAL A 35 -5.28 -1.00 6.42
N VAL A 36 -5.01 0.27 6.69
CA VAL A 36 -5.73 1.06 7.69
C VAL A 36 -6.31 2.33 7.10
N LEU A 37 -7.45 2.76 7.62
CA LEU A 37 -7.97 4.11 7.40
C LEU A 37 -7.28 5.06 8.38
N ILE A 38 -6.84 6.21 7.88
CA ILE A 38 -6.26 7.29 8.69
C ILE A 38 -7.19 8.48 8.60
N MET A 39 -7.54 9.03 9.76
CA MET A 39 -8.37 10.23 9.87
C MET A 39 -7.60 11.32 10.59
N GLY A 40 -7.53 12.49 10.00
CA GLY A 40 -7.03 13.72 10.59
C GLY A 40 -8.14 14.75 10.75
N ASP A 41 -7.78 15.95 11.21
CA ASP A 41 -8.74 17.03 11.47
C ASP A 41 -9.45 17.50 10.19
N ASP A 42 -8.76 17.51 9.04
CA ASP A 42 -9.24 18.09 7.78
C ASP A 42 -9.50 17.05 6.67
N GLY A 43 -9.29 15.76 6.93
CA GLY A 43 -9.45 14.76 5.90
C GLY A 43 -9.10 13.34 6.33
N PHE A 44 -9.07 12.46 5.36
CA PHE A 44 -8.75 11.05 5.57
C PHE A 44 -7.85 10.51 4.44
N GLY A 45 -7.21 9.40 4.72
CA GLY A 45 -6.40 8.66 3.76
C GLY A 45 -6.21 7.21 4.20
N SER A 46 -5.25 6.56 3.59
CA SER A 46 -4.92 5.18 3.85
C SER A 46 -3.52 5.03 4.45
N GLY A 47 -3.25 3.88 5.03
CA GLY A 47 -1.93 3.52 5.51
C GLY A 47 -1.68 2.02 5.47
N ALA A 48 -0.43 1.64 5.66
CA ALA A 48 0.01 0.25 5.70
C ALA A 48 0.72 -0.07 7.03
N LEU A 49 0.21 -1.01 7.79
CA LEU A 49 0.85 -1.56 9.00
C LEU A 49 2.14 -2.28 8.63
N ILE A 50 3.27 -1.85 9.21
CA ILE A 50 4.60 -2.42 8.93
C ILE A 50 5.28 -3.01 10.16
N SER A 51 4.67 -2.94 11.33
CA SER A 51 5.20 -3.58 12.54
C SER A 51 4.10 -3.98 13.52
N PRO A 52 4.32 -5.03 14.33
CA PRO A 52 3.39 -5.43 15.38
C PRO A 52 3.32 -4.41 16.54
N GLN A 53 4.19 -3.39 16.56
CA GLN A 53 4.17 -2.28 17.50
C GLN A 53 3.26 -1.13 17.02
N GLY A 54 2.52 -1.32 15.92
CA GLY A 54 1.57 -0.35 15.38
C GLY A 54 2.21 0.77 14.54
N HIS A 55 3.39 0.54 13.96
CA HIS A 55 3.95 1.50 13.00
C HIS A 55 3.25 1.36 11.65
N ILE A 56 2.88 2.49 11.07
CA ILE A 56 2.13 2.60 9.82
C ILE A 56 2.88 3.54 8.89
N LEU A 57 3.05 3.11 7.64
CA LEU A 57 3.48 3.96 6.53
C LEU A 57 2.27 4.64 5.90
N THR A 58 2.43 5.91 5.58
CA THR A 58 1.44 6.71 4.84
C THR A 58 2.14 7.84 4.08
N ASN A 59 1.38 8.72 3.42
CA ASN A 59 1.93 9.96 2.87
C ASN A 59 2.03 11.06 3.95
N TRP A 60 2.95 12.00 3.71
CA TRP A 60 3.06 13.18 4.54
C TRP A 60 1.82 14.07 4.44
N HIS A 61 1.32 14.33 3.21
CA HIS A 61 0.13 15.18 3.01
C HIS A 61 -1.15 14.62 3.69
N VAL A 62 -1.21 13.33 4.01
CA VAL A 62 -2.34 12.72 4.75
C VAL A 62 -2.33 13.11 6.22
N VAL A 63 -1.15 13.42 6.78
CA VAL A 63 -0.97 13.70 8.22
C VAL A 63 -0.42 15.09 8.50
N GLU A 64 -0.23 15.90 7.46
CA GLU A 64 0.25 17.27 7.58
C GLU A 64 -0.75 18.12 8.38
N GLY A 65 -0.24 18.79 9.41
CA GLY A 65 -1.04 19.71 10.23
C GLY A 65 -2.06 19.03 11.16
N ALA A 66 -2.21 17.72 11.13
CA ALA A 66 -3.16 17.02 12.00
C ALA A 66 -2.73 17.11 13.48
N GLU A 67 -3.57 17.72 14.31
CA GLU A 67 -3.43 17.74 15.78
C GLU A 67 -4.02 16.47 16.38
N ASN A 68 -5.13 15.99 15.81
CA ASN A 68 -5.81 14.76 16.19
C ASN A 68 -5.68 13.74 15.04
N LEU A 69 -5.05 12.62 15.32
CA LEU A 69 -4.82 11.57 14.34
C LEU A 69 -5.38 10.26 14.87
N GLU A 70 -6.34 9.70 14.14
CA GLU A 70 -6.96 8.42 14.46
C GLU A 70 -6.74 7.43 13.32
N VAL A 71 -6.68 6.17 13.68
CA VAL A 71 -6.50 5.04 12.76
C VAL A 71 -7.60 4.02 13.00
N ALA A 72 -8.36 3.67 11.97
CA ALA A 72 -9.26 2.54 12.01
C ALA A 72 -8.61 1.31 11.39
N LEU A 73 -8.70 0.18 12.11
CA LEU A 73 -8.25 -1.13 11.65
C LEU A 73 -9.38 -1.85 10.92
N HIS A 74 -9.02 -2.65 9.90
CA HIS A 74 -9.98 -3.50 9.22
C HIS A 74 -10.58 -4.54 10.17
N HIS A 75 -11.91 -4.65 10.16
CA HIS A 75 -12.63 -5.70 10.85
C HIS A 75 -13.46 -6.50 9.83
N GLU A 76 -13.44 -7.83 9.92
CA GLU A 76 -14.04 -8.72 8.91
C GLU A 76 -15.58 -8.67 8.84
N TYR A 77 -16.25 -8.09 9.82
CA TYR A 77 -17.71 -8.10 9.89
C TYR A 77 -18.29 -6.75 10.24
N ASP A 78 -19.11 -6.28 9.29
CA ASP A 78 -20.12 -5.25 9.41
C ASP A 78 -19.75 -4.03 10.30
N LEU A 79 -19.43 -2.94 9.63
CA LEU A 79 -19.29 -1.63 10.25
C LEU A 79 -20.68 -1.15 10.74
N GLY A 80 -21.27 -1.90 11.67
CA GLY A 80 -22.50 -1.52 12.35
C GLY A 80 -22.33 -0.27 13.23
N ASP A 81 -23.29 -0.03 14.11
CA ASP A 81 -23.35 1.17 14.97
C ASP A 81 -22.12 1.38 15.89
N ASP A 82 -21.23 0.41 16.01
CA ASP A 82 -20.03 0.42 16.87
C ASP A 82 -18.70 0.66 16.13
N PHE A 83 -18.73 1.29 14.95
CA PHE A 83 -17.53 1.59 14.16
C PHE A 83 -16.42 2.30 14.96
N GLN A 84 -16.77 3.10 15.97
CA GLN A 84 -15.80 3.82 16.82
C GLN A 84 -14.91 2.92 17.67
N GLU A 85 -15.28 1.68 17.97
CA GLU A 85 -14.45 0.75 18.75
C GLU A 85 -13.17 0.34 18.04
N TYR A 86 -13.09 0.57 16.72
CA TYR A 86 -11.93 0.22 15.88
C TYR A 86 -10.98 1.38 15.63
N PHE A 87 -11.26 2.57 16.21
CA PHE A 87 -10.39 3.73 16.11
C PHE A 87 -9.38 3.75 17.25
N PHE A 88 -8.15 4.02 16.87
CA PHE A 88 -7.02 4.13 17.79
C PHE A 88 -6.33 5.47 17.57
N GLU A 89 -6.05 6.17 18.65
CA GLU A 89 -5.22 7.36 18.62
C GLU A 89 -3.84 7.03 18.05
N ALA A 90 -3.31 7.87 17.19
CA ALA A 90 -2.00 7.72 16.58
C ALA A 90 -1.20 9.01 16.68
N LYS A 91 0.12 8.91 16.45
CA LYS A 91 1.00 10.07 16.39
C LYS A 91 2.00 9.95 15.25
N VAL A 92 2.39 11.06 14.71
CA VAL A 92 3.47 11.17 13.73
C VAL A 92 4.80 10.91 14.43
N ILE A 93 5.59 9.98 13.86
CA ILE A 93 6.92 9.59 14.38
C ILE A 93 8.03 10.19 13.53
N LYS A 94 7.83 10.23 12.21
CA LYS A 94 8.81 10.69 11.25
C LYS A 94 8.12 11.15 9.98
N VAL A 95 8.67 12.18 9.35
CA VAL A 95 8.22 12.67 8.04
C VAL A 95 9.40 12.89 7.11
N ASP A 96 9.12 12.77 5.82
CA ASP A 96 9.96 13.23 4.73
C ASP A 96 9.03 13.95 3.73
N SER A 97 8.92 15.27 3.88
CA SER A 97 8.03 16.09 3.07
C SER A 97 8.47 16.12 1.61
N GLU A 98 9.78 16.02 1.32
CA GLU A 98 10.29 15.96 -0.04
C GLU A 98 9.83 14.67 -0.77
N LYS A 99 9.75 13.56 -0.06
CA LYS A 99 9.32 12.26 -0.63
C LYS A 99 7.83 11.99 -0.46
N ASP A 100 7.10 12.90 0.19
CA ASP A 100 5.71 12.71 0.58
C ASP A 100 5.50 11.41 1.38
N LEU A 101 6.37 11.14 2.35
CA LEU A 101 6.29 9.97 3.21
C LEU A 101 6.16 10.35 4.69
N ALA A 102 5.35 9.59 5.41
CA ALA A 102 5.23 9.67 6.86
C ALA A 102 5.23 8.28 7.51
N LEU A 103 5.78 8.22 8.71
CA LEU A 103 5.65 7.10 9.63
C LEU A 103 4.84 7.57 10.83
N ILE A 104 3.72 6.93 11.07
CA ILE A 104 2.89 7.17 12.24
C ILE A 104 2.88 5.93 13.14
N LYS A 105 2.41 6.07 14.36
CA LYS A 105 2.34 4.97 15.32
C LYS A 105 1.06 5.03 16.12
N ILE A 106 0.33 3.91 16.17
CA ILE A 106 -0.81 3.72 17.06
C ILE A 106 -0.35 3.81 18.51
N ILE A 107 -1.09 4.56 19.33
CA ILE A 107 -0.90 4.63 20.76
C ILE A 107 -1.65 3.44 21.39
N ASN A 108 -0.94 2.60 22.14
CA ASN A 108 -1.49 1.36 22.70
C ASN A 108 -2.09 0.42 21.64
N PRO A 109 -1.31 -0.05 20.67
CA PRO A 109 -1.81 -0.89 19.60
C PRO A 109 -2.40 -2.19 20.13
N PRO A 110 -3.46 -2.72 19.50
CA PRO A 110 -3.98 -4.04 19.86
C PRO A 110 -2.95 -5.14 19.56
N LYS A 111 -3.19 -6.32 20.10
CA LYS A 111 -2.38 -7.50 19.77
C LYS A 111 -2.76 -8.06 18.39
N ASP A 112 -1.86 -8.86 17.83
CA ASP A 112 -2.11 -9.67 16.63
C ASP A 112 -2.42 -8.85 15.36
N LEU A 113 -1.75 -7.69 15.22
CA LEU A 113 -1.82 -6.88 14.01
C LEU A 113 -1.24 -7.63 12.81
N ASN A 114 -1.96 -7.63 11.67
CA ASN A 114 -1.44 -8.12 10.41
C ASN A 114 -0.43 -7.10 9.81
N VAL A 115 0.80 -7.53 9.63
CA VAL A 115 1.92 -6.67 9.20
C VAL A 115 2.25 -6.95 7.75
N LEU A 116 2.20 -5.92 6.92
CA LEU A 116 2.62 -5.98 5.53
C LEU A 116 4.14 -5.87 5.42
N ARG A 117 4.73 -6.67 4.55
CA ARG A 117 6.17 -6.66 4.29
C ARG A 117 6.50 -5.69 3.17
N ILE A 118 7.61 -4.97 3.31
CA ILE A 118 8.14 -4.12 2.24
C ILE A 118 9.02 -4.99 1.33
N SER A 119 8.73 -4.99 0.04
CA SER A 119 9.52 -5.70 -0.97
C SER A 119 10.87 -5.02 -1.17
N GLN A 120 11.92 -5.82 -1.22
CA GLN A 120 13.26 -5.38 -1.62
C GLN A 120 13.52 -5.56 -3.12
N VAL A 121 12.57 -6.16 -3.82
CA VAL A 121 12.67 -6.43 -5.25
C VAL A 121 11.97 -5.33 -6.02
N ILE A 122 12.67 -4.74 -6.99
CA ILE A 122 12.09 -3.79 -7.94
C ILE A 122 11.25 -4.59 -8.94
N PRO A 123 9.94 -4.37 -9.02
CA PRO A 123 9.11 -5.06 -9.97
C PRO A 123 9.41 -4.59 -11.41
N PRO A 124 9.46 -5.50 -12.39
CA PRO A 124 9.62 -5.11 -13.79
C PRO A 124 8.37 -4.37 -14.31
N ILE A 125 8.56 -3.57 -15.37
CA ILE A 125 7.45 -2.96 -16.11
C ILE A 125 6.54 -4.06 -16.66
N GLY A 126 5.22 -3.86 -16.57
CA GLY A 126 4.20 -4.85 -16.94
C GLY A 126 3.83 -5.80 -15.81
N SER A 127 4.47 -5.72 -14.63
CA SER A 127 4.03 -6.49 -13.46
C SER A 127 2.63 -6.07 -13.04
N GLN A 128 1.78 -7.05 -12.73
CA GLN A 128 0.50 -6.81 -12.08
C GLN A 128 0.72 -6.27 -10.67
N VAL A 129 -0.12 -5.31 -10.30
CA VAL A 129 -0.07 -4.66 -8.99
C VAL A 129 -1.49 -4.46 -8.45
N HIS A 130 -1.59 -4.33 -7.14
CA HIS A 130 -2.83 -4.26 -6.41
C HIS A 130 -2.79 -3.07 -5.46
N ALA A 131 -3.91 -2.40 -5.26
CA ALA A 131 -4.07 -1.38 -4.25
C ALA A 131 -5.28 -1.69 -3.39
N ILE A 132 -5.17 -1.42 -2.10
CA ILE A 132 -6.26 -1.46 -1.13
C ILE A 132 -6.25 -0.12 -0.41
N GLY A 133 -7.40 0.50 -0.27
CA GLY A 133 -7.52 1.80 0.36
C GLY A 133 -8.97 2.20 0.56
N HIS A 134 -9.23 3.51 0.68
CA HIS A 134 -10.52 4.06 1.09
C HIS A 134 -11.01 5.15 0.13
N PRO A 135 -11.05 4.87 -1.22
CA PRO A 135 -11.41 5.90 -2.19
C PRO A 135 -12.84 6.40 -1.96
N ASN A 136 -13.03 7.72 -1.95
CA ASN A 136 -14.36 8.35 -1.88
C ASN A 136 -15.25 7.77 -0.75
N THR A 137 -14.68 7.44 0.40
CA THR A 137 -15.36 6.77 1.54
C THR A 137 -15.81 5.32 1.30
N GLU A 138 -15.38 4.71 0.22
CA GLU A 138 -15.55 3.26 -0.01
C GLU A 138 -14.40 2.52 0.71
N PHE A 139 -14.67 2.10 1.94
CA PHE A 139 -13.65 1.55 2.83
C PHE A 139 -13.15 0.19 2.37
N TRP A 140 -11.81 -0.02 2.46
CA TRP A 140 -11.09 -1.23 2.04
C TRP A 140 -11.38 -1.67 0.61
N SER A 141 -11.58 -0.70 -0.27
CA SER A 141 -11.78 -0.94 -1.69
C SER A 141 -10.51 -1.50 -2.33
N TYR A 142 -10.67 -2.50 -3.19
CA TYR A 142 -9.58 -3.17 -3.90
C TYR A 142 -9.58 -2.80 -5.37
N THR A 143 -8.41 -2.43 -5.87
CA THR A 143 -8.19 -2.20 -7.30
C THR A 143 -6.94 -2.91 -7.80
N THR A 144 -6.85 -3.17 -9.09
CA THR A 144 -5.68 -3.81 -9.72
C THR A 144 -5.33 -3.14 -11.03
N GLY A 145 -4.07 -3.24 -11.41
CA GLY A 145 -3.53 -2.68 -12.64
C GLY A 145 -2.13 -3.22 -12.92
N TYR A 146 -1.35 -2.45 -13.68
CA TYR A 146 0.00 -2.84 -14.08
C TYR A 146 0.96 -1.66 -13.93
N ILE A 147 2.24 -1.95 -13.66
CA ILE A 147 3.29 -0.95 -13.72
C ILE A 147 3.52 -0.59 -15.18
N SER A 148 3.29 0.68 -15.52
CA SER A 148 3.52 1.22 -16.85
C SER A 148 4.93 1.76 -16.99
N GLN A 149 5.49 2.36 -15.93
CA GLN A 149 6.80 2.97 -15.94
C GLN A 149 7.36 3.13 -14.52
N MET A 150 8.67 3.17 -14.37
CA MET A 150 9.37 3.68 -13.19
C MET A 150 10.03 5.00 -13.56
N LYS A 151 9.76 6.06 -12.80
CA LYS A 151 10.36 7.38 -13.01
C LYS A 151 11.26 7.72 -11.83
N ASN A 152 12.53 7.97 -12.12
CA ASN A 152 13.49 8.45 -11.12
C ASN A 152 13.37 9.97 -10.99
N GLN A 153 13.50 10.49 -9.77
CA GLN A 153 13.48 11.94 -9.50
C GLN A 153 12.29 12.62 -10.20
N HIS A 154 11.09 12.02 -10.08
CA HIS A 154 9.87 12.61 -10.58
C HIS A 154 9.42 13.71 -9.63
N GLU A 155 9.15 14.89 -10.18
CA GLU A 155 8.71 16.07 -9.45
C GLU A 155 7.19 16.24 -9.56
N TRP A 156 6.55 16.59 -8.45
CA TRP A 156 5.13 16.96 -8.42
C TRP A 156 4.85 17.94 -7.29
N SER A 157 3.77 18.68 -7.43
CA SER A 157 3.23 19.53 -6.38
C SER A 157 1.73 19.36 -6.28
N TYR A 158 1.19 19.54 -5.09
CA TYR A 158 -0.24 19.70 -4.90
C TYR A 158 -0.59 21.18 -5.14
N GLU A 159 -1.78 21.46 -5.73
CA GLU A 159 -2.18 22.79 -6.12
C GLU A 159 -2.07 23.81 -4.97
N ASP A 160 -1.89 25.09 -5.33
CA ASP A 160 -1.88 26.26 -4.45
C ASP A 160 -0.59 26.53 -3.62
N GLY A 161 0.56 26.20 -4.15
CA GLY A 161 1.86 26.60 -3.55
C GLY A 161 2.30 25.70 -2.41
N GLY A 162 1.85 24.44 -2.45
CA GLY A 162 2.36 23.37 -1.60
C GLY A 162 3.86 23.12 -1.76
N ILE A 163 4.40 22.23 -0.95
CA ILE A 163 5.79 21.81 -1.02
C ILE A 163 5.95 20.99 -2.30
N ASP A 164 6.98 21.33 -3.09
CA ASP A 164 7.40 20.51 -4.22
C ASP A 164 7.97 19.18 -3.72
N HIS A 165 7.48 18.09 -4.29
CA HIS A 165 7.93 16.76 -3.97
C HIS A 165 8.82 16.21 -5.08
N VAL A 166 9.79 15.38 -4.71
CA VAL A 166 10.62 14.66 -5.67
C VAL A 166 10.97 13.28 -5.15
N ALA A 167 10.61 12.23 -5.90
CA ALA A 167 10.91 10.85 -5.53
C ALA A 167 11.06 9.94 -6.75
N THR A 168 11.58 8.73 -6.52
CA THR A 168 11.41 7.62 -7.44
C THR A 168 10.00 7.06 -7.30
N VAL A 169 9.23 7.07 -8.37
CA VAL A 169 7.82 6.64 -8.38
C VAL A 169 7.54 5.57 -9.43
N TYR A 170 6.54 4.75 -9.18
CA TYR A 170 5.89 3.90 -10.19
C TYR A 170 4.70 4.65 -10.78
N LEU A 171 4.65 4.68 -12.12
CA LEU A 171 3.44 5.02 -12.87
C LEU A 171 2.66 3.74 -13.09
N THR A 172 1.40 3.72 -12.69
CA THR A 172 0.51 2.57 -12.82
C THR A 172 -0.81 2.93 -13.48
N GLN A 173 -1.53 1.92 -13.94
CA GLN A 173 -2.91 2.03 -14.42
C GLN A 173 -3.92 1.62 -13.32
N THR A 174 -3.43 1.32 -12.13
CA THR A 174 -4.28 0.99 -10.99
C THR A 174 -5.14 2.20 -10.63
N PRO A 175 -6.46 2.10 -10.64
CA PRO A 175 -7.31 3.22 -10.23
C PRO A 175 -6.97 3.67 -8.80
N ILE A 176 -6.65 4.94 -8.66
CA ILE A 176 -6.33 5.60 -7.39
C ILE A 176 -7.09 6.92 -7.37
N ASP A 177 -7.91 7.08 -6.35
CA ASP A 177 -8.70 8.29 -6.10
C ASP A 177 -8.39 8.85 -4.71
N GLU A 178 -8.99 9.98 -4.37
CA GLU A 178 -8.91 10.60 -3.05
C GLU A 178 -9.32 9.60 -1.96
N GLY A 179 -8.47 9.45 -0.93
CA GLY A 179 -8.59 8.44 0.12
C GLY A 179 -7.71 7.19 -0.08
N ASN A 180 -7.24 6.89 -1.30
CA ASN A 180 -6.20 5.86 -1.52
C ASN A 180 -4.80 6.33 -1.14
N SER A 181 -4.57 7.63 -1.02
CA SER A 181 -3.29 8.23 -0.66
C SER A 181 -2.77 7.65 0.66
N GLY A 182 -1.50 7.29 0.70
CA GLY A 182 -0.85 6.63 1.84
C GLY A 182 -1.04 5.13 1.91
N GLY A 183 -2.01 4.57 1.19
CA GLY A 183 -2.23 3.13 1.10
C GLY A 183 -1.13 2.42 0.29
N PRO A 184 -0.99 1.10 0.46
CA PRO A 184 0.04 0.34 -0.22
C PRO A 184 -0.29 0.08 -1.69
N LEU A 185 0.73 0.18 -2.55
CA LEU A 185 0.80 -0.53 -3.82
C LEU A 185 1.48 -1.88 -3.54
N LEU A 186 0.82 -2.98 -3.89
CA LEU A 186 1.21 -4.34 -3.56
C LEU A 186 1.61 -5.14 -4.80
N ASN A 187 2.53 -6.07 -4.64
CA ASN A 187 2.79 -7.10 -5.64
C ASN A 187 1.85 -8.31 -5.47
N GLU A 188 1.95 -9.30 -6.34
CA GLU A 188 1.20 -10.56 -6.33
C GLU A 188 1.35 -11.40 -5.04
N HIS A 189 2.30 -11.06 -4.18
CA HIS A 189 2.50 -11.73 -2.90
C HIS A 189 1.93 -10.94 -1.71
N GLY A 190 1.28 -9.79 -1.97
CA GLY A 190 0.78 -8.89 -0.93
C GLY A 190 1.88 -8.08 -0.23
N ASN A 191 3.09 -7.99 -0.82
CA ASN A 191 4.16 -7.17 -0.27
C ASN A 191 4.10 -5.74 -0.84
N ILE A 192 4.39 -4.76 -0.01
CA ILE A 192 4.44 -3.34 -0.37
C ILE A 192 5.59 -3.13 -1.37
N ILE A 193 5.28 -2.63 -2.56
CA ILE A 193 6.25 -2.17 -3.56
C ILE A 193 6.25 -0.65 -3.72
N GLY A 194 5.24 0.03 -3.19
CA GLY A 194 5.12 1.49 -3.17
C GLY A 194 4.03 1.96 -2.24
N ILE A 195 3.95 3.30 -2.07
CA ILE A 195 2.89 3.99 -1.34
C ILE A 195 2.17 4.88 -2.34
N ASN A 196 0.86 4.66 -2.50
CA ASN A 196 0.01 5.43 -3.41
C ASN A 196 0.00 6.90 -2.99
N THR A 197 0.16 7.82 -3.93
CA THR A 197 0.29 9.23 -3.56
C THR A 197 -0.61 10.16 -4.37
N PHE A 198 -0.58 10.13 -5.70
CA PHE A 198 -1.44 11.01 -6.49
C PHE A 198 -1.82 10.39 -7.84
N GLY A 199 -2.93 10.88 -8.41
CA GLY A 199 -3.37 10.62 -9.77
C GLY A 199 -3.28 11.87 -10.65
N SER A 200 -3.13 11.69 -11.96
CA SER A 200 -3.22 12.81 -12.90
C SER A 200 -4.69 13.20 -13.09
N LYS A 201 -5.02 14.46 -12.83
CA LYS A 201 -6.36 15.01 -13.13
C LYS A 201 -6.70 14.99 -14.62
N GLU A 202 -5.68 15.02 -15.48
CA GLU A 202 -5.84 15.04 -16.94
C GLU A 202 -5.96 13.64 -17.57
N ALA A 203 -5.48 12.61 -16.87
CA ALA A 203 -5.41 11.25 -17.40
C ALA A 203 -5.66 10.23 -16.27
N SER A 204 -6.90 9.76 -16.18
CA SER A 204 -7.37 8.82 -15.15
C SER A 204 -6.62 7.48 -15.06
N PHE A 205 -5.80 7.16 -16.07
CA PHE A 205 -4.94 5.97 -16.11
C PHE A 205 -3.48 6.26 -15.73
N GLN A 206 -3.17 7.47 -15.22
CA GLN A 206 -1.83 7.85 -14.75
C GLN A 206 -1.88 8.08 -13.25
N ASN A 207 -1.58 7.03 -12.50
CA ASN A 207 -1.54 7.07 -11.05
C ASN A 207 -0.13 6.74 -10.57
N TYR A 208 0.30 7.40 -9.51
CA TYR A 208 1.68 7.39 -9.05
C TYR A 208 1.76 6.85 -7.63
N SER A 209 2.81 6.06 -7.38
CA SER A 209 3.12 5.55 -6.05
C SER A 209 4.60 5.75 -5.78
N VAL A 210 4.94 6.31 -4.63
CA VAL A 210 6.34 6.42 -4.17
C VAL A 210 6.90 5.02 -3.98
N SER A 211 8.05 4.74 -4.61
CA SER A 211 8.60 3.39 -4.67
C SER A 211 9.08 2.87 -3.31
N ALA A 212 9.05 1.54 -3.11
CA ALA A 212 9.59 0.90 -1.92
C ALA A 212 11.08 1.21 -1.69
N ILE A 213 11.83 1.59 -2.72
CA ILE A 213 13.23 2.03 -2.58
C ILE A 213 13.29 3.30 -1.72
N GLU A 214 12.43 4.29 -2.00
CA GLU A 214 12.36 5.51 -1.21
C GLU A 214 11.86 5.24 0.21
N VAL A 215 10.87 4.34 0.35
CA VAL A 215 10.37 3.90 1.66
C VAL A 215 11.49 3.28 2.50
N ILE A 216 12.30 2.38 1.92
CA ILE A 216 13.43 1.75 2.64
C ILE A 216 14.46 2.80 3.05
N ARG A 217 14.79 3.75 2.18
CA ARG A 217 15.71 4.86 2.49
C ARG A 217 15.15 5.74 3.61
N PHE A 218 13.87 6.09 3.52
CA PHE A 218 13.16 6.86 4.54
C PHE A 218 13.22 6.18 5.90
N LEU A 219 12.93 4.89 5.98
CA LEU A 219 12.97 4.15 7.25
C LEU A 219 14.38 4.00 7.80
N ALA A 220 15.41 3.88 6.95
CA ALA A 220 16.81 3.73 7.34
C ALA A 220 17.48 5.05 7.74
N ALA A 221 17.02 6.20 7.26
CA ALA A 221 17.54 7.51 7.66
C ALA A 221 17.30 7.74 9.16
N ARG A 222 18.29 8.39 9.82
CA ARG A 222 18.24 8.70 11.27
C ARG A 222 17.58 10.03 11.54
#